data_3f9b2040eb0dd76c7c2674ecfab41455
#
_entry.id   3f9b2040eb0dd76c7c2674ecfab41455
#
_cell.length_a   1.000
_cell.length_b   1.000
_cell.length_c   1.000
_cell.angle_alpha   90.00
_cell.angle_beta   90.00
_cell.angle_gamma   90.00
#
_symmetry.space_group_name_H-M   'P 1'
#
loop_
_entity.id
_entity.type
_entity.pdbx_description
1 polymer ?
#
loop_
_entity_poly.entity_id
_entity_poly.type
_entity_poly.pdbx_seq_one_letter_code
_entity_poly.pdbx_strand_id
1 'polypeptide(L)'
;MAEKEEKVVFERPNALLPVVTNFCPGCTHGIVHRLVAETIDELGIEGKTVGVTPVGCSVMGYNFFGCDMVEAAHGRAPAVATGIKRVLPDNVVFAYQGDGDLASIGTAETVHAATRGENITIIFINNAIYGMTGGQMAPTSLPHQVTQTLSLIHI
;
A
#
# COMPACT_ATOMS: atom_id res chain seq x y z
N MET A 1 -33.07 -29.78 21.78
CA MET A 1 -31.80 -29.83 21.02
C MET A 1 -31.24 -28.43 21.12
N ALA A 2 -30.06 -28.26 21.74
CA ALA A 2 -29.43 -26.95 21.81
C ALA A 2 -29.00 -26.59 20.39
N GLU A 3 -29.52 -25.46 19.85
CA GLU A 3 -28.99 -24.86 18.62
C GLU A 3 -27.49 -24.62 18.84
N LYS A 4 -26.66 -25.23 18.00
CA LYS A 4 -25.24 -24.90 17.97
C LYS A 4 -25.16 -23.49 17.37
N GLU A 5 -24.77 -22.53 18.18
CA GLU A 5 -24.47 -21.18 17.72
C GLU A 5 -23.31 -21.28 16.72
N GLU A 6 -23.58 -20.99 15.46
CA GLU A 6 -22.57 -20.96 14.41
C GLU A 6 -21.65 -19.77 14.66
N LYS A 7 -20.38 -20.04 14.91
CA LYS A 7 -19.37 -18.98 15.07
C LYS A 7 -18.73 -18.68 13.72
N VAL A 8 -18.85 -17.43 13.27
CA VAL A 8 -18.09 -16.94 12.11
C VAL A 8 -16.60 -16.97 12.45
N VAL A 9 -15.83 -17.73 11.68
CA VAL A 9 -14.38 -17.88 11.87
C VAL A 9 -13.56 -17.09 10.87
N PHE A 10 -14.20 -16.59 9.81
CA PHE A 10 -13.59 -15.81 8.76
C PHE A 10 -14.65 -15.00 8.03
N GLU A 11 -14.42 -13.70 7.92
CA GLU A 11 -15.24 -12.79 7.11
C GLU A 11 -14.37 -11.70 6.49
N ARG A 12 -14.94 -10.94 5.57
CA ARG A 12 -14.24 -9.79 5.01
C ARG A 12 -14.24 -8.64 6.02
N PRO A 13 -13.11 -7.98 6.27
CA PRO A 13 -13.07 -6.75 7.07
C PRO A 13 -14.02 -5.69 6.52
N ASN A 14 -14.62 -4.87 7.39
CA ASN A 14 -15.53 -3.78 6.98
C ASN A 14 -14.78 -2.71 6.19
N ALA A 15 -13.56 -2.38 6.63
CA ALA A 15 -12.69 -1.42 5.94
C ALA A 15 -12.16 -1.93 4.59
N LEU A 16 -12.51 -3.13 4.15
CA LEU A 16 -12.22 -3.65 2.82
C LEU A 16 -13.49 -3.71 1.97
N LEU A 17 -13.59 -2.87 0.95
CA LEU A 17 -14.74 -2.79 0.07
C LEU A 17 -14.96 -4.10 -0.72
N PRO A 18 -16.24 -4.43 -1.06
CA PRO A 18 -16.62 -5.67 -1.76
C PRO A 18 -16.32 -5.60 -3.26
N VAL A 19 -15.10 -5.25 -3.62
CA VAL A 19 -14.65 -5.10 -5.00
C VAL A 19 -13.75 -6.26 -5.38
N VAL A 20 -13.93 -6.81 -6.57
CA VAL A 20 -13.06 -7.86 -7.10
C VAL A 20 -11.69 -7.26 -7.39
N THR A 21 -10.65 -7.90 -6.86
CA THR A 21 -9.28 -7.40 -7.07
C THR A 21 -8.82 -7.70 -8.49
N ASN A 22 -8.01 -6.81 -9.05
CA ASN A 22 -7.40 -6.91 -10.37
C ASN A 22 -5.87 -7.03 -10.31
N PHE A 23 -5.33 -7.33 -9.14
CA PHE A 23 -3.89 -7.53 -8.96
C PHE A 23 -3.42 -8.88 -9.48
N CYS A 24 -2.15 -8.94 -9.88
CA CYS A 24 -1.54 -10.18 -10.36
C CYS A 24 -1.49 -11.24 -9.27
N PRO A 25 -1.68 -12.52 -9.60
CA PRO A 25 -1.50 -13.62 -8.65
C PRO A 25 -0.10 -13.59 -8.02
N GLY A 26 -0.03 -13.67 -6.69
CA GLY A 26 1.25 -13.70 -5.96
C GLY A 26 1.95 -12.36 -5.77
N CYS A 27 1.41 -11.24 -6.29
CA CYS A 27 2.03 -9.90 -6.12
C CYS A 27 1.87 -9.31 -4.71
N THR A 28 1.20 -10.02 -3.81
CA THR A 28 0.96 -9.69 -2.40
C THR A 28 0.02 -8.51 -2.11
N HIS A 29 -0.32 -7.65 -3.05
CA HIS A 29 -1.22 -6.51 -2.82
C HIS A 29 -2.55 -6.94 -2.16
N GLY A 30 -3.21 -7.97 -2.66
CA GLY A 30 -4.49 -8.45 -2.10
C GLY A 30 -4.37 -8.93 -0.64
N ILE A 31 -3.25 -9.57 -0.29
CA ILE A 31 -2.98 -10.00 1.09
C ILE A 31 -2.79 -8.79 1.99
N VAL A 32 -1.97 -7.82 1.56
CA VAL A 32 -1.68 -6.62 2.37
C VAL A 32 -2.91 -5.74 2.50
N HIS A 33 -3.74 -5.58 1.45
CA HIS A 33 -5.01 -4.86 1.55
C HIS A 33 -5.88 -5.43 2.66
N ARG A 34 -6.00 -6.77 2.72
CA ARG A 34 -6.76 -7.42 3.77
C ARG A 34 -6.17 -7.14 5.17
N LEU A 35 -4.87 -7.30 5.35
CA LEU A 35 -4.21 -7.06 6.64
C LEU A 35 -4.36 -5.62 7.12
N VAL A 36 -4.25 -4.65 6.21
CA VAL A 36 -4.46 -3.23 6.52
C VAL A 36 -5.90 -2.97 6.94
N ALA A 37 -6.87 -3.51 6.20
CA ALA A 37 -8.28 -3.35 6.52
C ALA A 37 -8.65 -4.02 7.85
N GLU A 38 -8.16 -5.23 8.12
CA GLU A 38 -8.30 -5.90 9.43
C GLU A 38 -7.75 -5.04 10.56
N THR A 39 -6.57 -4.45 10.37
CA THR A 39 -5.95 -3.56 11.36
C THR A 39 -6.79 -2.31 11.62
N ILE A 40 -7.36 -1.72 10.57
CA ILE A 40 -8.26 -0.54 10.69
C ILE A 40 -9.50 -0.91 11.51
N ASP A 41 -10.11 -2.06 11.22
CA ASP A 41 -11.30 -2.56 11.93
C ASP A 41 -10.98 -2.89 13.39
N GLU A 42 -9.90 -3.64 13.65
CA GLU A 42 -9.49 -4.03 15.01
C GLU A 42 -9.19 -2.83 15.91
N LEU A 43 -8.62 -1.77 15.33
CA LEU A 43 -8.33 -0.52 16.05
C LEU A 43 -9.54 0.42 16.13
N GLY A 44 -10.61 0.17 15.38
CA GLY A 44 -11.81 1.02 15.32
C GLY A 44 -11.50 2.43 14.81
N ILE A 45 -10.62 2.56 13.84
CA ILE A 45 -10.10 3.85 13.36
C ILE A 45 -10.55 4.21 11.94
N GLU A 46 -11.52 3.53 11.34
CA GLU A 46 -11.97 3.75 9.96
C GLU A 46 -12.30 5.24 9.70
N GLY A 47 -13.11 5.87 10.54
CA GLY A 47 -13.50 7.28 10.42
C GLY A 47 -12.39 8.30 10.76
N LYS A 48 -11.19 7.84 11.10
CA LYS A 48 -10.02 8.67 11.42
C LYS A 48 -8.78 8.30 10.60
N THR A 49 -8.96 7.48 9.58
CA THR A 49 -7.85 6.99 8.76
C THR A 49 -7.87 7.64 7.38
N VAL A 50 -6.72 8.12 6.96
CA VAL A 50 -6.51 8.63 5.60
C VAL A 50 -5.37 7.86 4.96
N GLY A 51 -5.65 7.19 3.85
CA GLY A 51 -4.65 6.50 3.03
C GLY A 51 -4.16 7.37 1.87
N VAL A 52 -2.88 7.31 1.58
CA VAL A 52 -2.27 7.97 0.42
C VAL A 52 -1.67 6.93 -0.50
N THR A 53 -2.19 6.84 -1.71
CA THR A 53 -1.75 5.89 -2.73
C THR A 53 -1.11 6.62 -3.91
N PRO A 54 0.18 6.40 -4.17
CA PRO A 54 0.86 7.00 -5.33
C PRO A 54 0.64 6.19 -6.60
N VAL A 55 1.05 6.75 -7.74
CA VAL A 55 1.01 6.07 -9.04
C VAL A 55 1.79 4.75 -8.99
N GLY A 56 1.32 3.76 -9.73
CA GLY A 56 1.74 2.37 -9.74
C GLY A 56 0.58 1.46 -9.31
N CYS A 57 0.81 0.17 -9.10
CA CYS A 57 -0.26 -0.75 -8.69
C CYS A 57 -0.95 -0.33 -7.39
N SER A 58 -0.21 0.33 -6.50
CA SER A 58 -0.73 0.85 -5.24
C SER A 58 -1.82 1.92 -5.40
N VAL A 59 -1.88 2.65 -6.50
CA VAL A 59 -2.91 3.69 -6.72
C VAL A 59 -4.31 3.10 -6.65
N MET A 60 -4.48 1.88 -7.13
CA MET A 60 -5.78 1.21 -7.11
C MET A 60 -6.33 0.94 -5.70
N GLY A 61 -5.53 1.16 -4.66
CA GLY A 61 -5.95 1.04 -3.25
C GLY A 61 -7.20 1.87 -2.93
N TYR A 62 -7.40 3.01 -3.59
CA TYR A 62 -8.60 3.84 -3.40
C TYR A 62 -9.92 3.11 -3.73
N ASN A 63 -9.87 2.08 -4.56
CA ASN A 63 -11.04 1.26 -4.89
C ASN A 63 -11.35 0.19 -3.83
N PHE A 64 -10.42 -0.10 -2.95
CA PHE A 64 -10.49 -1.27 -2.06
C PHE A 64 -10.61 -0.91 -0.58
N PHE A 65 -10.06 0.22 -0.15
CA PHE A 65 -10.16 0.64 1.25
C PHE A 65 -11.41 1.46 1.51
N GLY A 66 -12.11 1.18 2.63
CA GLY A 66 -13.31 1.88 3.08
C GLY A 66 -13.03 3.16 3.88
N CYS A 67 -11.78 3.60 3.99
CA CYS A 67 -11.40 4.87 4.61
C CYS A 67 -11.19 5.97 3.56
N ASP A 68 -10.94 7.21 4.01
CA ASP A 68 -10.61 8.31 3.11
C ASP A 68 -9.30 8.03 2.37
N MET A 69 -9.31 8.20 1.05
CA MET A 69 -8.15 7.92 0.20
C MET A 69 -7.79 9.14 -0.65
N VAL A 70 -6.49 9.39 -0.76
CA VAL A 70 -5.94 10.48 -1.59
C VAL A 70 -4.90 9.91 -2.54
N GLU A 71 -5.01 10.24 -3.82
CA GLU A 71 -3.99 9.91 -4.81
C GLU A 71 -2.83 10.91 -4.77
N ALA A 72 -1.63 10.40 -4.92
CA ALA A 72 -0.41 11.21 -5.04
C ALA A 72 0.31 10.93 -6.35
N ALA A 73 1.05 11.89 -6.84
CA ALA A 73 1.99 11.66 -7.94
C ALA A 73 3.03 10.60 -7.54
N HIS A 74 3.57 9.92 -8.54
CA HIS A 74 4.56 8.85 -8.33
C HIS A 74 5.75 9.32 -7.48
N GLY A 75 6.02 8.60 -6.41
CA GLY A 75 7.07 8.90 -5.43
C GLY A 75 6.72 9.99 -4.42
N ARG A 76 5.51 10.58 -4.46
CA ARG A 76 5.17 11.75 -3.63
C ARG A 76 4.25 11.44 -2.45
N ALA A 77 3.89 10.18 -2.24
CA ALA A 77 2.98 9.79 -1.15
C ALA A 77 3.47 10.24 0.24
N PRO A 78 4.75 10.11 0.64
CA PRO A 78 5.20 10.57 1.95
C PRO A 78 5.08 12.09 2.13
N ALA A 79 5.27 12.88 1.05
CA ALA A 79 5.11 14.33 1.11
C ALA A 79 3.65 14.72 1.27
N VAL A 80 2.73 14.07 0.52
CA VAL A 80 1.29 14.31 0.64
C VAL A 80 0.80 13.88 2.01
N ALA A 81 1.19 12.70 2.48
CA ALA A 81 0.85 12.18 3.81
C ALA A 81 1.33 13.11 4.93
N THR A 82 2.54 13.66 4.81
CA THR A 82 3.07 14.68 5.73
C THR A 82 2.16 15.91 5.78
N GLY A 83 1.74 16.42 4.63
CA GLY A 83 0.83 17.57 4.55
C GLY A 83 -0.51 17.29 5.22
N ILE A 84 -1.12 16.15 4.93
CA ILE A 84 -2.38 15.70 5.53
C ILE A 84 -2.24 15.59 7.05
N LYS A 85 -1.18 14.92 7.52
CA LYS A 85 -0.95 14.72 8.96
C LYS A 85 -0.80 16.02 9.74
N ARG A 86 -0.21 17.05 9.13
CA ARG A 86 -0.06 18.37 9.75
C ARG A 86 -1.38 19.12 9.87
N VAL A 87 -2.30 18.93 8.94
CA VAL A 87 -3.62 19.55 8.94
C VAL A 87 -4.61 18.74 9.80
N LEU A 88 -4.45 17.42 9.83
CA LEU A 88 -5.27 16.48 10.58
C LEU A 88 -4.42 15.72 11.62
N PRO A 89 -3.95 16.38 12.69
CA PRO A 89 -2.97 15.79 13.60
C PRO A 89 -3.50 14.58 14.38
N ASP A 90 -4.81 14.45 14.57
CA ASP A 90 -5.44 13.37 15.31
C ASP A 90 -5.78 12.14 14.42
N ASN A 91 -5.67 12.29 13.10
CA ASN A 91 -5.94 11.21 12.17
C ASN A 91 -4.74 10.26 12.05
N VAL A 92 -5.04 8.99 11.79
CA VAL A 92 -4.05 8.02 11.31
C VAL A 92 -3.83 8.25 9.83
N VAL A 93 -2.60 8.51 9.43
CA VAL A 93 -2.26 8.73 8.02
C VAL A 93 -1.24 7.69 7.58
N PHE A 94 -1.54 6.96 6.52
CA PHE A 94 -0.62 5.99 5.95
C PHE A 94 -0.36 6.24 4.46
N ALA A 95 0.87 5.97 4.02
CA ALA A 95 1.24 5.90 2.61
C ALA A 95 1.39 4.42 2.21
N TYR A 96 0.77 4.01 1.11
CA TYR A 96 0.79 2.65 0.61
C TYR A 96 1.57 2.60 -0.71
N GLN A 97 2.82 2.13 -0.67
CA GLN A 97 3.78 2.31 -1.76
C GLN A 97 4.38 0.99 -2.25
N GLY A 98 4.50 0.85 -3.57
CA GLY A 98 5.30 -0.21 -4.18
C GLY A 98 6.80 0.10 -4.14
N ASP A 99 7.62 -0.88 -4.51
CA ASP A 99 9.07 -0.77 -4.50
C ASP A 99 9.62 0.24 -5.52
N GLY A 100 9.04 0.30 -6.69
CA GLY A 100 9.39 1.32 -7.67
C GLY A 100 9.03 2.73 -7.23
N ASP A 101 7.96 2.87 -6.49
CA ASP A 101 7.54 4.16 -5.96
C ASP A 101 8.44 4.61 -4.80
N LEU A 102 8.56 3.78 -3.77
CA LEU A 102 9.30 4.14 -2.55
C LEU A 102 10.81 4.12 -2.76
N ALA A 103 11.34 3.05 -3.31
CA ALA A 103 12.78 2.79 -3.39
C ALA A 103 13.45 3.33 -4.67
N SER A 104 12.69 3.94 -5.57
CA SER A 104 13.20 4.59 -6.78
C SER A 104 12.83 6.07 -6.79
N ILE A 105 11.72 6.42 -7.43
CA ILE A 105 11.35 7.82 -7.66
C ILE A 105 11.02 8.58 -6.36
N GLY A 106 10.57 7.89 -5.32
CA GLY A 106 10.18 8.45 -4.02
C GLY A 106 11.23 8.35 -2.92
N THR A 107 12.47 7.96 -3.25
CA THR A 107 13.53 7.78 -2.24
C THR A 107 13.77 9.05 -1.42
N ALA A 108 13.83 10.20 -2.07
CA ALA A 108 14.09 11.47 -1.38
C ALA A 108 12.95 11.82 -0.41
N GLU A 109 11.70 11.69 -0.83
CA GLU A 109 10.52 11.98 0.00
C GLU A 109 10.45 11.06 1.21
N THR A 110 10.75 9.78 1.01
CA THR A 110 10.76 8.77 2.08
C THR A 110 11.86 9.08 3.10
N VAL A 111 13.09 9.32 2.64
CA VAL A 111 14.23 9.66 3.52
C VAL A 111 13.96 10.96 4.28
N HIS A 112 13.45 11.98 3.61
CA HIS A 112 13.15 13.26 4.26
C HIS A 112 11.99 13.16 5.26
N ALA A 113 10.94 12.40 4.98
CA ALA A 113 9.87 12.16 5.93
C ALA A 113 10.40 11.43 7.18
N ALA A 114 11.21 10.38 6.99
CA ALA A 114 11.83 9.64 8.08
C ALA A 114 12.80 10.52 8.91
N THR A 115 13.64 11.31 8.24
CA THR A 115 14.60 12.20 8.92
C THR A 115 13.91 13.26 9.79
N ARG A 116 12.74 13.75 9.35
CA ARG A 116 11.94 14.68 10.14
C ARG A 116 11.10 14.01 11.23
N GLY A 117 11.07 12.68 11.29
CA GLY A 117 10.23 11.96 12.24
C GLY A 117 8.73 12.22 12.02
N GLU A 118 8.27 12.32 10.76
CA GLU A 118 6.87 12.57 10.46
C GLU A 118 5.99 11.44 11.02
N ASN A 119 4.92 11.80 11.71
CA ASN A 119 4.02 10.82 12.33
C ASN A 119 3.05 10.23 11.29
N ILE A 120 3.60 9.50 10.34
CA ILE A 120 2.90 8.77 9.28
C ILE A 120 3.36 7.31 9.28
N THR A 121 2.52 6.43 8.76
CA THR A 121 2.88 5.02 8.55
C THR A 121 3.14 4.80 7.07
N ILE A 122 4.25 4.16 6.72
CA ILE A 122 4.54 3.75 5.34
C ILE A 122 4.41 2.24 5.23
N ILE A 123 3.47 1.80 4.39
CA ILE A 123 3.27 0.40 4.05
C ILE A 123 3.98 0.13 2.73
N PHE A 124 5.03 -0.66 2.79
CA PHE A 124 5.91 -0.92 1.67
C PHE A 124 5.67 -2.29 1.05
N ILE A 125 5.22 -2.31 -0.21
CA ILE A 125 5.05 -3.54 -0.99
C ILE A 125 6.32 -3.78 -1.79
N ASN A 126 7.17 -4.63 -1.24
CA ASN A 126 8.41 -5.04 -1.89
C ASN A 126 8.21 -6.38 -2.60
N ASN A 127 7.76 -6.34 -3.83
CA ASN A 127 7.55 -7.51 -4.68
C ASN A 127 8.53 -7.63 -5.86
N ALA A 128 9.57 -6.79 -5.85
CA ALA A 128 10.75 -6.86 -6.70
C ALA A 128 10.49 -6.68 -8.21
N ILE A 129 9.41 -5.99 -8.60
CA ILE A 129 9.06 -5.79 -10.01
C ILE A 129 8.15 -4.57 -10.23
N TYR A 130 8.32 -3.89 -11.37
CA TYR A 130 7.34 -2.91 -11.86
C TYR A 130 6.18 -3.64 -12.57
N GLY A 131 5.10 -3.95 -11.81
CA GLY A 131 4.00 -4.74 -12.35
C GLY A 131 3.12 -3.98 -13.34
N MET A 132 2.70 -2.76 -13.01
CA MET A 132 1.74 -1.98 -13.80
C MET A 132 2.24 -1.68 -15.23
N THR A 133 3.53 -1.51 -15.42
CA THR A 133 4.15 -1.18 -16.71
C THR A 133 4.56 -2.41 -17.53
N GLY A 134 4.31 -3.61 -17.03
CA GLY A 134 4.51 -4.85 -17.78
C GLY A 134 5.68 -5.72 -17.31
N GLY A 135 6.23 -5.47 -16.12
CA GLY A 135 7.20 -6.39 -15.53
C GLY A 135 8.67 -6.00 -15.69
N GLN A 136 8.98 -4.71 -15.65
CA GLN A 136 10.36 -4.23 -15.67
C GLN A 136 11.06 -4.46 -14.33
N MET A 137 12.38 -4.40 -14.35
CA MET A 137 13.23 -4.50 -13.17
C MET A 137 12.98 -3.32 -12.23
N ALA A 138 12.72 -3.61 -10.96
CA ALA A 138 12.64 -2.64 -9.87
C ALA A 138 14.00 -2.51 -9.16
N PRO A 139 14.23 -1.46 -8.36
CA PRO A 139 15.46 -1.33 -7.56
C PRO A 139 15.68 -2.49 -6.60
N THR A 140 14.60 -3.18 -6.24
CA THR A 140 14.57 -4.31 -5.31
C THR A 140 14.61 -5.66 -6.00
N SER A 141 14.67 -5.72 -7.34
CA SER A 141 14.78 -6.99 -8.08
C SER A 141 16.02 -7.75 -7.66
N LEU A 142 15.85 -9.05 -7.46
CA LEU A 142 16.92 -9.92 -6.97
C LEU A 142 17.95 -10.20 -8.09
N PRO A 143 19.21 -10.47 -7.74
CA PRO A 143 20.19 -10.96 -8.69
C PRO A 143 19.66 -12.21 -9.42
N HIS A 144 19.83 -12.25 -10.72
CA HIS A 144 19.37 -13.32 -11.61
C HIS A 144 17.83 -13.45 -11.77
N GLN A 145 17.04 -12.54 -11.21
CA GLN A 145 15.61 -12.48 -11.49
C GLN A 145 15.38 -12.06 -12.94
N VAL A 146 14.60 -12.84 -13.69
CA VAL A 146 14.25 -12.50 -15.09
C VAL A 146 13.10 -11.50 -15.10
N THR A 147 13.31 -10.38 -15.77
CA THR A 147 12.30 -9.32 -15.97
C THR A 147 12.30 -8.86 -17.42
N GLN A 148 11.36 -8.00 -17.81
CA GLN A 148 11.29 -7.47 -19.18
C GLN A 148 12.52 -6.63 -19.57
N THR A 149 13.24 -6.06 -18.61
CA THR A 149 14.39 -5.18 -18.86
C THR A 149 15.71 -5.73 -18.32
N LEU A 150 15.72 -6.95 -17.84
CA LEU A 150 16.88 -7.53 -17.16
C LEU A 150 18.11 -7.74 -18.04
N SER A 151 17.91 -7.97 -19.33
CA SER A 151 18.97 -8.47 -20.21
C SER A 151 20.16 -7.52 -20.40
N LEU A 152 20.03 -6.24 -20.07
CA LEU A 152 21.05 -5.24 -20.40
C LEU A 152 21.98 -4.86 -19.23
N ILE A 153 21.58 -5.12 -17.98
CA ILE A 153 22.35 -4.67 -16.81
C ILE A 153 23.15 -5.82 -16.17
N HIS A 154 22.74 -7.05 -16.39
CA HIS A 154 23.34 -8.22 -15.73
C HIS A 154 24.16 -9.11 -16.67
N ILE A 155 24.39 -8.65 -17.88
CA ILE A 155 25.34 -9.21 -18.79
C ILE A 155 26.70 -8.56 -18.55
#